data_5c7b75508a59e818493a18ef7e5cf71e
#
_entry.id   5c7b75508a59e818493a18ef7e5cf71e
#
_cell.length_a   1.000
_cell.length_b   1.000
_cell.length_c   1.000
_cell.angle_alpha   90.00
_cell.angle_beta   90.00
_cell.angle_gamma   90.00
#
_symmetry.space_group_name_H-M   'P 1'
#
loop_
_entity.id
_entity.type
_entity.pdbx_description
1 polymer ?
#
loop_
_entity_poly.entity_id
_entity_poly.type
_entity_poly.pdbx_seq_one_letter_code
_entity_poly.pdbx_strand_id
1 'polypeptide(L)'
;MMTVTNQARCEQHYEQRYEQWAAPLRGRPGVVRALNIVNHGIVVVFYAAYALLLGWACVSDPWKLAPLVGVTAVGFAAVSFFRRRFNAPRPYECCSIAPLIARDGAGKSFPSRHTFSAFAIAASWFVASVPIAVVLLVAAVVLAVCRVLGGVHFPRDVVVGALIGSATGALAAFLAVLL
;
A
#
# COMPACT_ATOMS: atom_id res chain seq x y z
N MET A 1 11.61 4.70 -23.63
CA MET A 1 12.75 3.89 -23.17
C MET A 1 13.76 4.87 -22.56
N MET A 2 13.91 4.91 -21.21
CA MET A 2 14.93 5.78 -20.58
C MET A 2 16.32 5.27 -20.95
N THR A 3 17.21 6.19 -21.32
CA THR A 3 18.62 5.84 -21.56
C THR A 3 19.29 5.44 -20.26
N VAL A 4 20.29 4.54 -20.30
CA VAL A 4 21.04 4.03 -19.12
C VAL A 4 21.55 5.18 -18.23
N THR A 5 21.98 6.28 -18.85
CA THR A 5 22.46 7.49 -18.16
C THR A 5 21.38 8.21 -17.36
N ASN A 6 20.12 8.23 -17.85
CA ASN A 6 19.00 8.85 -17.15
C ASN A 6 18.50 7.99 -15.99
N GLN A 7 18.60 6.68 -16.11
CA GLN A 7 18.26 5.75 -15.05
C GLN A 7 19.24 5.86 -13.89
N ALA A 8 20.54 5.85 -14.16
CA ALA A 8 21.59 6.03 -13.15
C ALA A 8 21.47 7.39 -12.41
N ARG A 9 21.14 8.47 -13.14
CA ARG A 9 20.88 9.79 -12.53
C ARG A 9 19.65 9.82 -11.64
N CYS A 10 18.55 9.15 -12.01
CA CYS A 10 17.36 8.99 -11.19
C CYS A 10 17.64 8.21 -9.91
N GLU A 11 18.44 7.14 -10.00
CA GLU A 11 18.84 6.32 -8.87
C GLU A 11 19.71 7.10 -7.89
N GLN A 12 20.74 7.81 -8.35
CA GLN A 12 21.59 8.68 -7.51
C GLN A 12 20.79 9.78 -6.79
N HIS A 13 19.85 10.42 -7.48
CA HIS A 13 19.01 11.47 -6.89
C HIS A 13 18.07 10.89 -5.82
N TYR A 14 17.54 9.66 -6.01
CA TYR A 14 16.73 8.98 -5.00
C TYR A 14 17.59 8.58 -3.79
N GLU A 15 18.79 8.04 -3.99
CA GLU A 15 19.71 7.68 -2.92
C GLU A 15 20.01 8.86 -1.99
N GLN A 16 20.39 10.00 -2.57
CA GLN A 16 20.67 11.22 -1.80
C GLN A 16 19.46 11.67 -0.97
N ARG A 17 18.28 11.69 -1.57
CA ARG A 17 17.04 12.05 -0.85
C ARG A 17 16.71 11.04 0.25
N TYR A 18 16.82 9.76 -0.05
CA TYR A 18 16.52 8.71 0.92
C TYR A 18 17.45 8.81 2.12
N GLU A 19 18.76 8.99 1.91
CA GLU A 19 19.71 9.15 3.00
C GLU A 19 19.44 10.40 3.85
N GLN A 20 19.00 11.51 3.26
CA GLN A 20 18.58 12.69 4.02
C GLN A 20 17.42 12.37 4.99
N TRP A 21 16.49 11.50 4.61
CA TRP A 21 15.35 11.10 5.45
C TRP A 21 15.70 9.97 6.41
N ALA A 22 16.46 9.00 5.96
CA ALA A 22 16.73 7.77 6.70
C ALA A 22 17.87 7.88 7.71
N ALA A 23 18.93 8.68 7.41
CA ALA A 23 20.09 8.81 8.28
C ALA A 23 19.74 9.30 9.70
N PRO A 24 18.90 10.36 9.89
CA PRO A 24 18.52 10.80 11.22
C PRO A 24 17.69 9.76 12.00
N LEU A 25 16.96 8.89 11.28
CA LEU A 25 16.13 7.83 11.88
C LEU A 25 16.97 6.61 12.25
N ARG A 26 17.98 6.28 11.43
CA ARG A 26 18.87 5.12 11.62
C ARG A 26 19.67 5.21 12.91
N GLY A 27 20.09 6.42 13.30
CA GLY A 27 20.75 6.69 14.58
C GLY A 27 19.86 6.52 15.83
N ARG A 28 18.55 6.25 15.65
CA ARG A 28 17.56 6.14 16.74
C ARG A 28 16.86 4.79 16.71
N PRO A 29 17.41 3.74 17.34
CA PRO A 29 16.86 2.39 17.25
C PRO A 29 15.41 2.27 17.73
N GLY A 30 14.97 3.11 18.68
CA GLY A 30 13.58 3.19 19.11
C GLY A 30 12.62 3.66 18.02
N VAL A 31 13.05 4.62 17.17
CA VAL A 31 12.25 5.12 16.05
C VAL A 31 12.12 4.06 14.96
N VAL A 32 13.21 3.35 14.64
CA VAL A 32 13.18 2.24 13.67
C VAL A 32 12.25 1.13 14.16
N ARG A 33 12.32 0.78 15.46
CA ARG A 33 11.40 -0.21 16.06
C ARG A 33 9.95 0.27 15.98
N ALA A 34 9.67 1.54 16.31
CA ALA A 34 8.33 2.11 16.20
C ALA A 34 7.81 2.08 14.75
N LEU A 35 8.63 2.44 13.77
CA LEU A 35 8.29 2.36 12.34
C LEU A 35 7.87 0.93 11.94
N ASN A 36 8.61 -0.08 12.39
CA ASN A 36 8.31 -1.48 12.11
C ASN A 36 7.01 -1.93 12.80
N ILE A 37 6.80 -1.56 14.06
CA ILE A 37 5.57 -1.87 14.82
C ILE A 37 4.36 -1.22 14.14
N VAL A 38 4.44 0.07 13.80
CA VAL A 38 3.37 0.80 13.11
C VAL A 38 3.07 0.17 11.75
N ASN A 39 4.10 -0.14 10.96
CA ASN A 39 3.94 -0.78 9.65
C ASN A 39 3.21 -2.13 9.74
N HIS A 40 3.56 -2.98 10.70
CA HIS A 40 2.90 -4.27 10.92
C HIS A 40 1.52 -4.12 11.54
N GLY A 41 1.39 -3.28 12.56
CA GLY A 41 0.13 -3.04 13.27
C GLY A 41 -0.95 -2.51 12.34
N ILE A 42 -0.62 -1.53 11.48
CA ILE A 42 -1.57 -1.00 10.49
C ILE A 42 -2.04 -2.10 9.53
N VAL A 43 -1.15 -2.99 9.08
CA VAL A 43 -1.55 -4.11 8.21
C VAL A 43 -2.55 -5.02 8.90
N VAL A 44 -2.34 -5.36 10.17
CA VAL A 44 -3.28 -6.16 10.98
C VAL A 44 -4.63 -5.44 11.13
N VAL A 45 -4.60 -4.12 11.41
CA VAL A 45 -5.83 -3.30 11.49
C VAL A 45 -6.62 -3.35 10.19
N PHE A 46 -5.97 -3.30 9.02
CA PHE A 46 -6.67 -3.42 7.73
C PHE A 46 -7.28 -4.79 7.50
N TYR A 47 -6.62 -5.89 7.90
CA TYR A 47 -7.25 -7.21 7.84
C TYR A 47 -8.48 -7.31 8.75
N ALA A 48 -8.37 -6.81 9.97
CA ALA A 48 -9.50 -6.77 10.90
C ALA A 48 -10.64 -5.87 10.37
N ALA A 49 -10.32 -4.68 9.87
CA ALA A 49 -11.30 -3.77 9.29
C ALA A 49 -12.03 -4.40 8.09
N TYR A 50 -11.33 -5.14 7.23
CA TYR A 50 -11.97 -5.82 6.11
C TYR A 50 -12.89 -6.94 6.58
N ALA A 51 -12.46 -7.76 7.55
CA ALA A 51 -13.30 -8.79 8.14
C ALA A 51 -14.57 -8.21 8.80
N LEU A 52 -14.44 -7.09 9.51
CA LEU A 52 -15.57 -6.38 10.11
C LEU A 52 -16.54 -5.81 9.06
N LEU A 53 -16.02 -5.26 7.95
CA LEU A 53 -16.83 -4.78 6.83
C LEU A 53 -17.64 -5.93 6.22
N LEU A 54 -17.02 -7.08 5.98
CA LEU A 54 -17.70 -8.24 5.42
C LEU A 54 -18.72 -8.83 6.41
N GLY A 55 -18.40 -8.86 7.71
CA GLY A 55 -19.34 -9.25 8.76
C GLY A 55 -20.56 -8.33 8.82
N TRP A 56 -20.33 -7.00 8.76
CA TRP A 56 -21.42 -6.02 8.66
C TRP A 56 -22.29 -6.24 7.42
N ALA A 57 -21.68 -6.43 6.25
CA ALA A 57 -22.40 -6.68 5.00
C ALA A 57 -23.23 -7.98 5.07
N CYS A 58 -22.68 -9.03 5.67
CA CYS A 58 -23.37 -10.31 5.85
C CYS A 58 -24.66 -10.17 6.68
N VAL A 59 -24.64 -9.32 7.70
CA VAL A 59 -25.80 -9.12 8.60
C VAL A 59 -26.78 -8.09 8.05
N SER A 60 -26.28 -7.00 7.46
CA SER A 60 -27.13 -5.90 6.96
C SER A 60 -27.82 -6.24 5.65
N ASP A 61 -27.07 -6.78 4.69
CA ASP A 61 -27.54 -7.17 3.36
C ASP A 61 -26.49 -8.06 2.68
N PRO A 62 -26.71 -9.40 2.63
CA PRO A 62 -25.72 -10.34 2.08
C PRO A 62 -25.36 -10.11 0.60
N TRP A 63 -26.21 -9.45 -0.18
CA TRP A 63 -25.91 -9.14 -1.59
C TRP A 63 -24.73 -8.19 -1.74
N LYS A 64 -24.46 -7.33 -0.75
CA LYS A 64 -23.30 -6.44 -0.70
C LYS A 64 -21.97 -7.20 -0.66
N LEU A 65 -21.96 -8.46 -0.22
CA LEU A 65 -20.74 -9.28 -0.22
C LEU A 65 -20.19 -9.49 -1.63
N ALA A 66 -21.07 -9.68 -2.63
CA ALA A 66 -20.63 -9.96 -3.99
C ALA A 66 -19.72 -8.85 -4.56
N PRO A 67 -20.10 -7.55 -4.57
CA PRO A 67 -19.21 -6.49 -5.03
C PRO A 67 -18.04 -6.23 -4.07
N LEU A 68 -18.25 -6.26 -2.75
CA LEU A 68 -17.17 -5.99 -1.79
C LEU A 68 -16.03 -7.02 -1.90
N VAL A 69 -16.36 -8.30 -2.08
CA VAL A 69 -15.35 -9.37 -2.26
C VAL A 69 -14.90 -9.46 -3.71
N GLY A 70 -15.84 -9.50 -4.67
CA GLY A 70 -15.53 -9.75 -6.08
C GLY A 70 -14.65 -8.67 -6.68
N VAL A 71 -15.02 -7.39 -6.54
CA VAL A 71 -14.26 -6.26 -7.11
C VAL A 71 -12.87 -6.15 -6.46
N THR A 72 -12.80 -6.27 -5.14
CA THR A 72 -11.51 -6.18 -4.43
C THR A 72 -10.61 -7.37 -4.74
N ALA A 73 -11.14 -8.58 -4.87
CA ALA A 73 -10.38 -9.76 -5.25
C ALA A 73 -9.85 -9.66 -6.69
N VAL A 74 -10.67 -9.21 -7.64
CA VAL A 74 -10.26 -8.98 -9.03
C VAL A 74 -9.16 -7.91 -9.09
N GLY A 75 -9.34 -6.77 -8.40
CA GLY A 75 -8.32 -5.72 -8.33
C GLY A 75 -7.01 -6.22 -7.72
N PHE A 76 -7.08 -6.99 -6.64
CA PHE A 76 -5.90 -7.59 -6.01
C PHE A 76 -5.19 -8.60 -6.93
N ALA A 77 -5.96 -9.44 -7.64
CA ALA A 77 -5.42 -10.39 -8.60
C ALA A 77 -4.74 -9.68 -9.77
N ALA A 78 -5.39 -8.64 -10.34
CA ALA A 78 -4.85 -7.83 -11.42
C ALA A 78 -3.53 -7.15 -11.03
N VAL A 79 -3.48 -6.48 -9.87
CA VAL A 79 -2.25 -5.87 -9.34
C VAL A 79 -1.18 -6.93 -9.10
N SER A 80 -1.53 -8.09 -8.55
CA SER A 80 -0.59 -9.17 -8.27
C SER A 80 -0.03 -9.78 -9.56
N PHE A 81 -0.86 -9.94 -10.59
CA PHE A 81 -0.45 -10.41 -11.92
C PHE A 81 0.50 -9.41 -12.58
N PHE A 82 0.12 -8.12 -12.62
CA PHE A 82 0.95 -7.06 -13.16
C PHE A 82 2.33 -7.03 -12.51
N ARG A 83 2.39 -7.09 -11.17
CA ARG A 83 3.66 -7.12 -10.40
C ARG A 83 4.56 -8.31 -10.76
N ARG A 84 3.97 -9.48 -11.02
CA ARG A 84 4.73 -10.67 -11.44
C ARG A 84 5.27 -10.50 -12.85
N ARG A 85 4.48 -9.92 -13.75
CA ARG A 85 4.83 -9.76 -15.17
C ARG A 85 5.91 -8.70 -15.40
N PHE A 86 5.81 -7.56 -14.69
CA PHE A 86 6.76 -6.45 -14.82
C PHE A 86 7.99 -6.59 -13.94
N ASN A 87 7.87 -7.28 -12.83
CA ASN A 87 8.94 -7.59 -11.88
C ASN A 87 9.89 -6.40 -11.59
N ALA A 88 9.35 -5.19 -11.41
CA ALA A 88 10.13 -3.98 -11.17
C ALA A 88 11.03 -4.11 -9.93
N PRO A 89 12.30 -3.67 -9.98
CA PRO A 89 13.21 -3.74 -8.85
C PRO A 89 12.77 -2.80 -7.72
N ARG A 90 13.20 -3.11 -6.52
CA ARG A 90 12.96 -2.30 -5.32
C ARG A 90 14.09 -1.29 -5.11
N PRO A 91 13.87 -0.23 -4.28
CA PRO A 91 14.91 0.73 -4.00
C PRO A 91 16.25 0.12 -3.54
N TYR A 92 16.22 -0.83 -2.62
CA TYR A 92 17.42 -1.48 -2.08
C TYR A 92 18.09 -2.49 -3.05
N GLU A 93 17.49 -2.76 -4.22
CA GLU A 93 18.05 -3.63 -5.24
C GLU A 93 18.82 -2.86 -6.33
N CYS A 94 18.40 -1.63 -6.61
CA CYS A 94 18.96 -0.80 -7.67
C CYS A 94 19.67 0.45 -7.15
N CYS A 95 19.53 0.77 -5.85
CA CYS A 95 20.16 1.91 -5.21
C CYS A 95 20.99 1.43 -4.02
N SER A 96 22.12 2.11 -3.76
CA SER A 96 23.02 1.80 -2.63
C SER A 96 22.44 2.35 -1.31
N ILE A 97 21.25 1.88 -0.92
CA ILE A 97 20.57 2.30 0.30
C ILE A 97 20.46 1.15 1.31
N ALA A 98 20.53 1.48 2.61
CA ALA A 98 20.21 0.55 3.69
C ALA A 98 18.76 0.79 4.16
N PRO A 99 17.81 -0.12 3.86
CA PRO A 99 16.41 0.06 4.23
C PRO A 99 16.23 -0.01 5.75
N LEU A 100 15.28 0.79 6.29
CA LEU A 100 14.92 0.79 7.72
C LEU A 100 13.97 -0.37 8.07
N ILE A 101 13.24 -0.90 7.09
CA ILE A 101 12.39 -2.07 7.24
C ILE A 101 13.09 -3.23 6.55
N ALA A 102 13.51 -4.23 7.33
CA ALA A 102 14.08 -5.46 6.79
C ALA A 102 13.05 -6.20 5.94
N ARG A 103 13.46 -6.65 4.77
CA ARG A 103 12.62 -7.46 3.90
C ARG A 103 13.44 -8.44 3.08
N ASP A 104 13.05 -9.69 3.14
CA ASP A 104 13.57 -10.74 2.28
C ASP A 104 12.76 -10.77 0.97
N GLY A 105 13.47 -10.93 -0.16
CA GLY A 105 12.89 -11.10 -1.48
C GLY A 105 13.13 -9.94 -2.44
N ALA A 106 13.32 -10.32 -3.70
CA ALA A 106 13.66 -9.46 -4.82
C ALA A 106 12.44 -9.11 -5.70
N GLY A 107 12.54 -8.00 -6.40
CA GLY A 107 11.60 -7.54 -7.41
C GLY A 107 10.20 -7.24 -6.91
N LYS A 108 9.28 -7.14 -7.87
CA LYS A 108 7.85 -6.91 -7.65
C LYS A 108 7.57 -5.64 -6.82
N SER A 109 8.32 -4.54 -7.07
CA SER A 109 8.11 -3.29 -6.34
C SER A 109 6.81 -2.60 -6.76
N PHE A 110 6.57 -2.46 -8.06
CA PHE A 110 5.51 -1.62 -8.62
C PHE A 110 4.27 -2.41 -9.07
N PRO A 111 3.07 -1.92 -8.78
CA PRO A 111 2.72 -0.95 -7.72
C PRO A 111 2.77 -1.59 -6.32
N SER A 112 2.71 -0.76 -5.25
CA SER A 112 2.73 -1.25 -3.88
C SER A 112 1.43 -1.99 -3.52
N ARG A 113 1.50 -3.30 -3.27
CA ARG A 113 0.35 -4.14 -2.95
C ARG A 113 -0.24 -3.83 -1.57
N HIS A 114 0.60 -3.50 -0.58
CA HIS A 114 0.12 -3.12 0.75
C HIS A 114 -0.67 -1.82 0.69
N THR A 115 -0.15 -0.82 -0.03
CA THR A 115 -0.84 0.45 -0.22
C THR A 115 -2.14 0.25 -1.01
N PHE A 116 -2.11 -0.52 -2.10
CA PHE A 116 -3.32 -0.89 -2.83
C PHE A 116 -4.40 -1.48 -1.91
N SER A 117 -4.06 -2.51 -1.12
CA SER A 117 -5.04 -3.17 -0.26
C SER A 117 -5.57 -2.24 0.84
N ALA A 118 -4.70 -1.43 1.45
CA ALA A 118 -5.12 -0.49 2.49
C ALA A 118 -6.11 0.55 1.95
N PHE A 119 -5.81 1.16 0.80
CA PHE A 119 -6.70 2.13 0.18
C PHE A 119 -7.99 1.51 -0.37
N ALA A 120 -7.93 0.29 -0.91
CA ALA A 120 -9.13 -0.42 -1.37
C ALA A 120 -10.07 -0.72 -0.19
N ILE A 121 -9.55 -1.24 0.91
CA ILE A 121 -10.34 -1.51 2.11
C ILE A 121 -10.91 -0.22 2.69
N ALA A 122 -10.10 0.83 2.84
CA ALA A 122 -10.56 2.11 3.37
C ALA A 122 -11.69 2.72 2.52
N ALA A 123 -11.54 2.72 1.19
CA ALA A 123 -12.57 3.23 0.28
C ALA A 123 -13.84 2.35 0.28
N SER A 124 -13.72 1.04 0.45
CA SER A 124 -14.88 0.15 0.57
C SER A 124 -15.74 0.46 1.81
N TRP A 125 -15.15 0.99 2.88
CA TRP A 125 -15.86 1.35 4.12
C TRP A 125 -16.87 2.49 3.96
N PHE A 126 -16.80 3.27 2.87
CA PHE A 126 -17.80 4.32 2.63
C PHE A 126 -19.23 3.79 2.50
N VAL A 127 -19.42 2.52 2.15
CA VAL A 127 -20.74 1.88 2.11
C VAL A 127 -21.35 1.68 3.49
N ALA A 128 -20.53 1.55 4.53
CA ALA A 128 -20.97 1.26 5.91
C ALA A 128 -20.86 2.48 6.83
N SER A 129 -19.73 3.22 6.76
CA SER A 129 -19.47 4.32 7.68
C SER A 129 -18.43 5.30 7.13
N VAL A 130 -18.83 6.53 6.85
CA VAL A 130 -17.94 7.61 6.40
C VAL A 130 -16.85 7.92 7.44
N PRO A 131 -17.12 8.08 8.75
CA PRO A 131 -16.08 8.34 9.74
C PRO A 131 -15.01 7.24 9.79
N ILE A 132 -15.40 5.96 9.76
CA ILE A 132 -14.46 4.83 9.76
C ILE A 132 -13.63 4.84 8.46
N ALA A 133 -14.24 5.06 7.31
CA ALA A 133 -13.54 5.18 6.04
C ALA A 133 -12.46 6.26 6.07
N VAL A 134 -12.77 7.43 6.61
CA VAL A 134 -11.81 8.56 6.74
C VAL A 134 -10.66 8.18 7.66
N VAL A 135 -10.92 7.59 8.83
CA VAL A 135 -9.86 7.13 9.75
C VAL A 135 -8.96 6.10 9.08
N LEU A 136 -9.55 5.14 8.36
CA LEU A 136 -8.79 4.13 7.61
C LEU A 136 -7.99 4.76 6.46
N LEU A 137 -8.51 5.77 5.76
CA LEU A 137 -7.74 6.50 4.73
C LEU A 137 -6.50 7.18 5.34
N VAL A 138 -6.64 7.82 6.49
CA VAL A 138 -5.49 8.40 7.21
C VAL A 138 -4.47 7.30 7.57
N ALA A 139 -4.92 6.17 8.10
CA ALA A 139 -4.05 5.04 8.41
C ALA A 139 -3.37 4.47 7.13
N ALA A 140 -4.07 4.43 5.99
CA ALA A 140 -3.51 4.01 4.70
C ALA A 140 -2.40 4.96 4.22
N VAL A 141 -2.56 6.28 4.41
CA VAL A 141 -1.51 7.26 4.13
C VAL A 141 -0.30 7.04 5.03
N VAL A 142 -0.51 6.83 6.34
CA VAL A 142 0.59 6.51 7.27
C VAL A 142 1.33 5.24 6.82
N LEU A 143 0.60 4.18 6.43
CA LEU A 143 1.22 2.97 5.89
C LEU A 143 2.05 3.27 4.63
N ALA A 144 1.52 4.05 3.69
CA ALA A 144 2.23 4.44 2.47
C ALA A 144 3.54 5.18 2.79
N VAL A 145 3.52 6.12 3.74
CA VAL A 145 4.70 6.83 4.24
C VAL A 145 5.71 5.85 4.87
N CYS A 146 5.25 4.93 5.72
CA CYS A 146 6.09 3.89 6.32
C CYS A 146 6.79 3.03 5.24
N ARG A 147 6.11 2.73 4.12
CA ARG A 147 6.69 1.94 3.02
C ARG A 147 7.79 2.68 2.28
N VAL A 148 7.67 4.01 2.13
CA VAL A 148 8.70 4.85 1.50
C VAL A 148 9.86 5.08 2.46
N LEU A 149 9.60 5.52 3.69
CA LEU A 149 10.63 5.74 4.71
C LEU A 149 11.37 4.44 5.07
N GLY A 150 10.67 3.31 5.03
CA GLY A 150 11.25 1.99 5.22
C GLY A 150 12.20 1.55 4.10
N GLY A 151 12.27 2.27 2.97
CA GLY A 151 13.15 1.97 1.83
C GLY A 151 12.71 0.75 1.00
N VAL A 152 11.45 0.29 1.17
CA VAL A 152 10.96 -0.92 0.51
C VAL A 152 10.15 -0.65 -0.76
N HIS A 153 9.73 0.60 -0.99
CA HIS A 153 9.03 1.07 -2.18
C HIS A 153 9.44 2.48 -2.57
N PHE A 154 9.46 2.76 -3.86
CA PHE A 154 9.56 4.14 -4.36
C PHE A 154 8.25 4.91 -4.10
N PRO A 155 8.30 6.26 -3.97
CA PRO A 155 7.09 7.08 -3.85
C PRO A 155 6.04 6.81 -4.93
N ARG A 156 6.47 6.63 -6.18
CA ARG A 156 5.59 6.29 -7.31
C ARG A 156 4.81 4.98 -7.10
N ASP A 157 5.46 3.98 -6.46
CA ASP A 157 4.84 2.66 -6.25
C ASP A 157 3.65 2.76 -5.29
N VAL A 158 3.80 3.58 -4.24
CA VAL A 158 2.74 3.79 -3.26
C VAL A 158 1.64 4.70 -3.78
N VAL A 159 1.97 5.75 -4.55
CA VAL A 159 0.98 6.65 -5.17
C VAL A 159 0.09 5.87 -6.14
N VAL A 160 0.68 5.11 -7.05
CA VAL A 160 -0.09 4.29 -8.01
C VAL A 160 -0.89 3.22 -7.28
N GLY A 161 -0.30 2.57 -6.26
CA GLY A 161 -1.02 1.63 -5.40
C GLY A 161 -2.23 2.26 -4.71
N ALA A 162 -2.09 3.48 -4.18
CA ALA A 162 -3.17 4.23 -3.55
C ALA A 162 -4.30 4.58 -4.52
N LEU A 163 -3.95 5.09 -5.71
CA LEU A 163 -4.94 5.48 -6.73
C LEU A 163 -5.77 4.27 -7.20
N ILE A 164 -5.09 3.17 -7.58
CA ILE A 164 -5.77 1.96 -8.03
C ILE A 164 -6.60 1.37 -6.88
N GLY A 165 -6.06 1.35 -5.65
CA GLY A 165 -6.77 0.86 -4.47
C GLY A 165 -8.03 1.67 -4.17
N SER A 166 -7.93 3.00 -4.15
CA SER A 166 -9.07 3.89 -3.93
C SER A 166 -10.15 3.71 -4.99
N ALA A 167 -9.77 3.64 -6.27
CA ALA A 167 -10.73 3.40 -7.36
C ALA A 167 -11.43 2.04 -7.22
N THR A 168 -10.67 0.98 -6.87
CA THR A 168 -11.21 -0.37 -6.66
C THR A 168 -12.19 -0.40 -5.49
N GLY A 169 -11.83 0.18 -4.34
CA GLY A 169 -12.69 0.21 -3.16
C GLY A 169 -13.93 1.08 -3.36
N ALA A 170 -13.78 2.23 -4.02
CA ALA A 170 -14.90 3.11 -4.37
C ALA A 170 -15.89 2.40 -5.31
N LEU A 171 -15.38 1.69 -6.31
CA LEU A 171 -16.22 0.88 -7.21
C LEU A 171 -16.96 -0.24 -6.45
N ALA A 172 -16.27 -0.93 -5.54
CA ALA A 172 -16.88 -1.97 -4.71
C ALA A 172 -18.01 -1.39 -3.83
N ALA A 173 -17.74 -0.25 -3.17
CA ALA A 173 -18.74 0.44 -2.36
C ALA A 173 -19.93 0.94 -3.18
N PHE A 174 -19.67 1.54 -4.35
CA PHE A 174 -20.71 2.04 -5.25
C PHE A 174 -21.63 0.91 -5.71
N LEU A 175 -21.08 -0.21 -6.17
CA LEU A 175 -21.88 -1.36 -6.59
C LEU A 175 -22.65 -1.99 -5.42
N ALA A 176 -22.08 -1.96 -4.20
CA ALA A 176 -22.77 -2.45 -3.02
C ALA A 176 -23.93 -1.55 -2.53
N VAL A 177 -23.96 -0.29 -2.96
CA VAL A 177 -25.12 0.62 -2.71
C VAL A 177 -26.22 0.41 -3.75
N LEU A 178 -25.87 0.00 -4.97
CA LEU A 178 -26.84 -0.22 -6.05
C LEU A 178 -27.62 -1.53 -5.91
N LEU A 179 -27.10 -2.50 -5.16
CA LEU A 179 -27.74 -3.79 -4.89
C LEU A 179 -28.56 -3.76 -3.62
#